data_db516ea25b9e0a96687fcf5439c0e03e
#
_entry.id   db516ea25b9e0a96687fcf5439c0e03e
#
_cell.length_a   1.000
_cell.length_b   1.000
_cell.length_c   1.000
_cell.angle_alpha   90.00
_cell.angle_beta   90.00
_cell.angle_gamma   90.00
#
_symmetry.space_group_name_H-M   'P 1'
#
loop_
_entity.id
_entity.type
_entity.pdbx_description
1 polymer ?
#
loop_
_entity_poly.entity_id
_entity_poly.type
_entity_poly.pdbx_seq_one_letter_code
_entity_poly.pdbx_strand_id
1 'polypeptide(L)' 'FVTTETINTPAGAFYCTKVKYEMNIWTPKETIKGYGYEWYAPNIGIVRSEQYNNKKELQSYSVLERIKK' A
#
# COMPACT_ATOMS: atom_id res chain seq x y z
N PHE A 1 12.02 -4.41 -1.73
CA PHE A 1 11.42 -5.37 -2.67
C PHE A 1 10.41 -4.66 -3.56
N VAL A 2 10.57 -4.77 -4.87
CA VAL A 2 9.73 -4.08 -5.85
C VAL A 2 9.31 -5.07 -6.94
N THR A 3 8.04 -5.03 -7.28
CA THR A 3 7.50 -5.82 -8.39
C THR A 3 6.43 -5.00 -9.10
N THR A 4 5.91 -5.51 -10.20
CA THR A 4 4.87 -4.82 -10.96
C THR A 4 3.65 -5.72 -11.08
N GLU A 5 2.46 -5.11 -11.08
CA GLU A 5 1.22 -5.84 -11.31
C GLU A 5 0.11 -4.88 -11.73
N THR A 6 -0.92 -5.43 -12.33
CA THR A 6 -2.08 -4.65 -12.74
C THR A 6 -3.11 -4.64 -11.62
N ILE A 7 -3.54 -3.43 -11.23
CA ILE A 7 -4.55 -3.25 -10.19
C ILE A 7 -5.83 -2.75 -10.82
N ASN A 8 -6.93 -3.45 -10.54
CA ASN A 8 -8.25 -3.03 -10.99
C ASN A 8 -8.90 -2.18 -9.90
N THR A 9 -9.34 -1.00 -10.28
CA THR A 9 -9.99 -0.05 -9.36
C THR A 9 -11.28 0.46 -9.99
N PRO A 10 -12.16 1.12 -9.20
CA PRO A 10 -13.32 1.79 -9.78
C PRO A 10 -12.98 2.83 -10.84
N ALA A 11 -11.76 3.37 -10.81
CA ALA A 11 -11.30 4.33 -11.82
C ALA A 11 -10.71 3.65 -13.06
N GLY A 12 -10.60 2.31 -13.07
CA GLY A 12 -10.05 1.55 -14.19
C GLY A 12 -8.90 0.64 -13.76
N ALA A 13 -8.26 0.01 -14.74
CA ALA A 13 -7.11 -0.86 -14.52
C ALA A 13 -5.82 -0.07 -14.73
N PHE A 14 -4.87 -0.22 -13.82
CA PHE A 14 -3.60 0.49 -13.88
C PHE A 14 -2.44 -0.49 -13.70
N TYR A 15 -1.44 -0.34 -14.55
CA TYR A 15 -0.20 -1.10 -14.41
C TYR A 15 0.68 -0.37 -13.38
N CYS A 16 0.87 -1.00 -12.23
CA CYS A 16 1.48 -0.34 -11.09
C CYS A 16 2.78 -0.99 -10.67
N THR A 17 3.64 -0.18 -10.06
CA THR A 17 4.82 -0.67 -9.36
C THR A 17 4.42 -0.91 -7.91
N LYS A 18 4.59 -2.14 -7.43
CA LYS A 18 4.31 -2.51 -6.05
C LYS A 18 5.57 -2.34 -5.21
N VAL A 19 5.46 -1.61 -4.14
CA VAL A 19 6.56 -1.37 -3.20
C VAL A 19 6.16 -1.88 -1.83
N LYS A 20 7.02 -2.68 -1.23
CA LYS A 20 6.83 -3.11 0.15
C LYS A 20 7.63 -2.18 1.06
N TYR A 21 7.01 -1.77 2.16
CA TYR A 21 7.71 -0.99 3.19
C TYR A 21 7.46 -1.59 4.55
N GLU A 22 8.37 -1.33 5.46
CA GLU A 22 8.27 -1.80 6.83
C GLU A 22 8.19 -0.61 7.77
N MET A 23 7.44 -0.77 8.84
CA MET A 23 7.29 0.26 9.87
C MET A 23 7.67 -0.31 11.22
N ASN A 24 8.43 0.47 11.98
CA ASN A 24 8.75 0.15 13.37
C ASN A 24 8.36 1.35 14.22
N ILE A 25 7.43 1.14 15.14
CA ILE A 25 7.01 2.17 16.06
C ILE A 25 7.50 1.79 17.44
N TRP A 26 8.40 2.60 17.99
CA TRP A 26 8.94 2.38 19.31
C TRP A 26 8.06 3.05 20.34
N THR A 27 7.69 2.31 21.39
CA THR A 27 6.96 2.86 22.53
C THR A 27 7.67 2.44 23.81
N PRO A 28 7.42 3.13 24.94
CA PRO A 28 8.04 2.73 26.18
C PRO A 28 7.69 1.32 26.66
N LYS A 29 6.60 0.76 26.16
CA LYS A 29 6.15 -0.58 26.53
C LYS A 29 6.64 -1.65 25.59
N GLU A 30 6.71 -1.36 24.30
CA GLU A 30 7.07 -2.34 23.29
C GLU A 30 7.42 -1.67 21.98
N THR A 31 8.00 -2.45 21.08
CA THR A 31 8.20 -2.02 19.70
C THR A 31 7.10 -2.65 18.85
N ILE A 32 6.33 -1.80 18.19
CA ILE A 32 5.27 -2.26 17.29
C ILE A 32 5.85 -2.33 15.89
N LYS A 33 5.79 -3.50 15.29
CA LYS A 33 6.28 -3.72 13.93
C LYS A 33 5.11 -3.97 12.99
N GLY A 34 5.23 -3.44 11.79
CA GLY A 34 4.24 -3.66 10.75
C GLY A 34 4.88 -3.53 9.39
N TYR A 35 4.11 -3.82 8.36
CA TYR A 35 4.57 -3.65 7.00
C TYR A 35 3.37 -3.28 6.13
N GLY A 36 3.68 -2.81 4.93
CA GLY A 36 2.64 -2.43 4.00
C GLY A 36 3.10 -2.52 2.58
N TYR A 37 2.15 -2.36 1.69
CA TYR A 37 2.40 -2.35 0.25
C TYR A 37 1.76 -1.12 -0.33
N GLU A 38 2.42 -0.54 -1.33
CA GLU A 38 1.87 0.58 -2.07
C GLU A 38 2.04 0.30 -3.56
N TRP A 39 1.01 0.61 -4.31
CA TRP A 39 1.00 0.42 -5.77
C TRP A 39 0.94 1.80 -6.42
N TYR A 40 1.97 2.11 -7.20
CA TYR A 40 2.11 3.40 -7.87
C TYR A 40 1.94 3.23 -9.36
N ALA A 41 1.10 4.05 -9.97
CA ALA A 41 0.95 4.12 -11.43
C ALA A 41 1.64 5.38 -11.94
N PRO A 42 2.35 5.30 -13.10
CA PRO A 42 2.97 6.50 -13.69
C PRO A 42 1.93 7.59 -13.93
N ASN A 43 2.29 8.83 -13.58
CA ASN A 43 1.45 10.02 -13.76
C ASN A 43 0.16 10.04 -12.96
N ILE A 44 -0.08 9.06 -12.10
CA ILE A 44 -1.28 8.97 -11.28
C ILE A 44 -0.93 9.05 -9.81
N GLY A 45 0.12 8.35 -9.40
CA GLY A 45 0.51 8.29 -8.01
C GLY A 45 0.05 6.98 -7.37
N ILE A 46 -0.32 7.04 -6.11
CA ILE A 46 -0.73 5.85 -5.37
C ILE A 46 -2.11 5.40 -5.83
N VAL A 47 -2.19 4.19 -6.36
CA VAL A 47 -3.45 3.58 -6.82
C VAL A 47 -4.06 2.75 -5.71
N ARG A 48 -3.24 2.07 -4.94
CA ARG A 48 -3.70 1.23 -3.85
C ARG A 48 -2.65 1.19 -2.76
N SER A 49 -3.07 1.10 -1.51
CA SER A 49 -2.16 0.85 -0.41
C SER A 49 -2.81 -0.09 0.59
N GLU A 50 -1.97 -0.89 1.26
CA GLU A 50 -2.41 -1.82 2.28
C GLU A 50 -1.42 -1.77 3.43
N GLN A 51 -1.94 -1.90 4.66
CA GLN A 51 -1.11 -1.93 5.86
C GLN A 51 -1.46 -3.17 6.67
N TYR A 52 -0.43 -3.85 7.13
CA TYR A 52 -0.55 -5.07 7.92
C TYR A 52 0.20 -4.92 9.23
N ASN A 53 -0.28 -5.62 10.26
CA ASN A 53 0.44 -5.69 11.53
C ASN A 53 1.49 -6.81 11.46
N ASN A 54 2.20 -7.04 12.57
CA ASN A 54 3.23 -8.07 12.62
C ASN A 54 2.68 -9.50 12.59
N LYS A 55 1.37 -9.65 12.71
CA LYS A 55 0.70 -10.95 12.62
C LYS A 55 0.12 -11.21 11.23
N LYS A 56 0.45 -10.37 10.25
CA LYS A 56 -0.02 -10.47 8.88
C LYS A 56 -1.52 -10.22 8.74
N GLU A 57 -2.11 -9.48 9.68
CA GLU A 57 -3.51 -9.11 9.61
C GLU A 57 -3.64 -7.74 8.94
N LEU A 58 -4.54 -7.63 7.98
CA LEU A 58 -4.80 -6.37 7.28
C LEU A 58 -5.39 -5.36 8.25
N GLN A 59 -4.70 -4.24 8.45
CA GLN A 59 -5.15 -3.18 9.35
C GLN A 59 -5.93 -2.11 8.61
N SER A 60 -5.47 -1.74 7.43
CA SER A 60 -6.17 -0.75 6.62
C SER A 60 -5.78 -0.90 5.16
N TYR A 61 -6.63 -0.38 4.29
CA TYR A 61 -6.33 -0.33 2.88
C TYR A 61 -7.02 0.88 2.27
N SER A 62 -6.51 1.32 1.13
CA SER A 62 -7.19 2.32 0.32
C SER A 62 -7.01 1.98 -1.14
N VAL A 63 -7.98 2.38 -1.96
CA VAL A 63 -7.98 2.12 -3.38
C VAL A 63 -8.41 3.39 -4.08
N LEU A 64 -7.78 3.69 -5.21
CA LEU A 64 -8.16 4.85 -6.02
C LEU A 64 -9.57 4.64 -6.56
N GLU A 65 -10.50 5.50 -6.17
CA GLU A 65 -11.89 5.41 -6.64
C GLU A 65 -12.12 6.21 -7.91
N ARG A 66 -11.38 7.32 -8.05
CA ARG A 66 -11.45 8.16 -9.24
C ARG A 66 -10.21 9.05 -9.29
N ILE A 67 -9.89 9.48 -10.50
CA ILE A 67 -8.79 10.40 -10.70
C ILE A 67 -9.28 11.82 -10.50
N LYS A 68 -8.62 12.53 -9.60
CA LYS A 68 -8.89 13.95 -9.37
C LYS A 68 -7.91 14.76 -10.19
N LYS A 69 -8.41 15.76 -10.85
CA LYS A 69 -7.59 16.70 -11.58
C LYS A 69 -7.75 18.09 -10.99
#